data_c9000a3bc1c84c6790834736d66d9419
#
_entry.id   c9000a3bc1c84c6790834736d66d9419
#
_cell.length_a   1.000
_cell.length_b   1.000
_cell.length_c   1.000
_cell.angle_alpha   90.00
_cell.angle_beta   90.00
_cell.angle_gamma   90.00
#
_symmetry.space_group_name_H-M   'P 1'
#
loop_
_entity.id
_entity.type
_entity.pdbx_description
1 polymer ?
#
loop_
_entity_poly.entity_id
_entity_poly.type
_entity_poly.pdbx_seq_one_letter_code
_entity_poly.pdbx_strand_id
1 'polypeptide(L)'
;MLMPVSKLKPKQVEQVTEWVATYIADQRSSFVKRARPIPPELANNVRPFFPKDILSGVQVVRGRAVEPAFYSQLREMGIRNPPAFSDMAGITFQDVVVHAEPLTAALLFHELVHAVQYKHLGLRGFAERYVRGFLTGGSYEEIPLEKQAYGLENNFVGDPSAVFSVEDNVKDWIRLDRF
;
A
#
# COMPACT_ATOMS: atom_id res chain seq x y z
N MET A 1 -7.52 25.85 9.40
CA MET A 1 -6.07 26.09 9.62
C MET A 1 -5.42 24.75 9.93
N LEU A 2 -4.82 24.12 8.93
CA LEU A 2 -4.13 22.82 9.10
C LEU A 2 -2.89 23.07 9.98
N MET A 3 -2.83 22.39 11.12
CA MET A 3 -1.66 22.41 11.97
C MET A 3 -0.47 21.83 11.18
N PRO A 4 0.71 22.44 11.23
CA PRO A 4 1.88 21.87 10.57
C PRO A 4 2.17 20.49 11.18
N VAL A 5 2.34 19.50 10.31
CA VAL A 5 2.81 18.17 10.68
C VAL A 5 4.09 18.34 11.49
N SER A 6 4.15 17.70 12.63
CA SER A 6 5.31 17.71 13.52
C SER A 6 6.57 17.41 12.70
N LYS A 7 7.52 18.36 12.69
CA LYS A 7 8.81 18.18 12.00
C LYS A 7 9.65 17.16 12.76
N LEU A 8 9.47 15.89 12.42
CA LEU A 8 10.35 14.86 12.95
C LEU A 8 11.80 15.11 12.51
N LYS A 9 12.74 14.85 13.40
CA LYS A 9 14.16 14.86 13.06
C LYS A 9 14.48 13.67 12.12
N PRO A 10 15.50 13.77 11.25
CA PRO A 10 15.85 12.68 10.33
C PRO A 10 15.96 11.29 11.00
N LYS A 11 16.58 11.22 12.19
CA LYS A 11 16.68 9.97 12.96
C LYS A 11 15.33 9.42 13.42
N GLN A 12 14.35 10.27 13.69
CA GLN A 12 13.01 9.86 14.07
C GLN A 12 12.24 9.33 12.85
N VAL A 13 12.41 9.97 11.69
CA VAL A 13 11.85 9.46 10.42
C VAL A 13 12.41 8.07 10.11
N GLU A 14 13.71 7.88 10.26
CA GLU A 14 14.36 6.57 10.08
C GLU A 14 13.82 5.53 11.05
N GLN A 15 13.69 5.87 12.33
CA GLN A 15 13.12 4.99 13.34
C GLN A 15 11.67 4.58 13.01
N VAL A 16 10.82 5.53 12.61
CA VAL A 16 9.43 5.24 12.23
C VAL A 16 9.41 4.36 10.97
N THR A 17 10.29 4.61 10.02
CA THR A 17 10.42 3.78 8.80
C THR A 17 10.75 2.32 9.16
N GLU A 18 11.68 2.08 10.09
CA GLU A 18 12.00 0.72 10.55
C GLU A 18 10.81 0.05 11.27
N TRP A 19 10.07 0.80 12.08
CA TRP A 19 8.87 0.27 12.73
C TRP A 19 7.80 -0.14 11.71
N VAL A 20 7.56 0.70 10.70
CA VAL A 20 6.61 0.41 9.62
C VAL A 20 7.07 -0.79 8.80
N ALA A 21 8.34 -0.86 8.42
CA ALA A 21 8.89 -1.99 7.67
C ALA A 21 8.77 -3.31 8.45
N THR A 22 9.09 -3.30 9.75
CA THR A 22 8.93 -4.45 10.64
C THR A 22 7.47 -4.88 10.73
N TYR A 23 6.56 -3.92 10.95
CA TYR A 23 5.14 -4.17 11.01
C TYR A 23 4.62 -4.84 9.73
N ILE A 24 5.00 -4.33 8.55
CA ILE A 24 4.61 -4.92 7.27
C ILE A 24 5.09 -6.37 7.16
N ALA A 25 6.34 -6.65 7.53
CA ALA A 25 6.91 -7.98 7.49
C ALA A 25 6.19 -8.95 8.46
N ASP A 26 5.86 -8.50 9.66
CA ASP A 26 5.16 -9.28 10.67
C ASP A 26 3.71 -9.58 10.24
N GLN A 27 3.00 -8.60 9.71
CA GLN A 27 1.65 -8.81 9.19
C GLN A 27 1.66 -9.78 8.01
N ARG A 28 2.58 -9.62 7.05
CA ARG A 28 2.76 -10.59 5.97
C ARG A 28 2.95 -12.01 6.51
N SER A 29 3.86 -12.18 7.47
CA SER A 29 4.16 -13.48 8.08
C SER A 29 2.95 -14.11 8.77
N SER A 30 2.09 -13.30 9.37
CA SER A 30 0.86 -13.74 10.03
C SER A 30 -0.17 -14.27 9.03
N PHE A 31 -0.27 -13.62 7.86
CA PHE A 31 -1.34 -13.89 6.89
C PHE A 31 -0.96 -14.89 5.81
N VAL A 32 0.31 -14.96 5.40
CA VAL A 32 0.76 -15.75 4.24
C VAL A 32 0.39 -17.24 4.32
N LYS A 33 0.40 -17.83 5.52
CA LYS A 33 0.05 -19.25 5.71
C LYS A 33 -1.42 -19.59 5.37
N ARG A 34 -2.30 -18.62 5.45
CA ARG A 34 -3.73 -18.74 5.15
C ARG A 34 -4.12 -18.16 3.79
N ALA A 35 -3.21 -17.41 3.19
CA ALA A 35 -3.45 -16.78 1.90
C ALA A 35 -3.57 -17.82 0.78
N ARG A 36 -4.29 -17.47 -0.26
CA ARG A 36 -4.58 -18.31 -1.44
C ARG A 36 -4.31 -17.51 -2.71
N PRO A 37 -4.06 -18.16 -3.83
CA PRO A 37 -3.95 -17.48 -5.12
C PRO A 37 -5.17 -16.58 -5.38
N ILE A 38 -4.97 -15.54 -6.18
CA ILE A 38 -6.07 -14.67 -6.62
C ILE A 38 -7.14 -15.51 -7.32
N PRO A 39 -8.43 -15.36 -7.00
CA PRO A 39 -9.51 -16.05 -7.69
C PRO A 39 -9.44 -15.82 -9.21
N PRO A 40 -9.54 -16.87 -10.04
CA PRO A 40 -9.36 -16.75 -11.51
C PRO A 40 -10.24 -15.69 -12.16
N GLU A 41 -11.48 -15.55 -11.70
CA GLU A 41 -12.43 -14.55 -12.20
C GLU A 41 -11.91 -13.12 -12.01
N LEU A 42 -11.44 -12.83 -10.81
CA LEU A 42 -10.85 -11.51 -10.48
C LEU A 42 -9.52 -11.30 -11.21
N ALA A 43 -8.66 -12.32 -11.25
CA ALA A 43 -7.41 -12.26 -12.00
C ALA A 43 -7.63 -11.94 -13.48
N ASN A 44 -8.67 -12.50 -14.11
CA ASN A 44 -9.00 -12.24 -15.51
C ASN A 44 -9.37 -10.78 -15.76
N ASN A 45 -10.09 -10.13 -14.84
CA ASN A 45 -10.51 -8.74 -14.97
C ASN A 45 -9.31 -7.77 -14.96
N VAL A 46 -8.29 -8.06 -14.18
CA VAL A 46 -7.14 -7.17 -14.00
C VAL A 46 -5.91 -7.59 -14.83
N ARG A 47 -5.92 -8.77 -15.44
CA ARG A 47 -4.79 -9.33 -16.20
C ARG A 47 -4.19 -8.41 -17.25
N PRO A 48 -4.96 -7.62 -18.03
CA PRO A 48 -4.39 -6.75 -19.04
C PRO A 48 -3.48 -5.64 -18.49
N PHE A 49 -3.60 -5.31 -17.21
CA PHE A 49 -2.95 -4.16 -16.59
C PHE A 49 -1.68 -4.51 -15.80
N PHE A 50 -1.53 -5.78 -15.41
CA PHE A 50 -0.46 -6.23 -14.51
C PHE A 50 0.44 -7.30 -15.15
N PRO A 51 1.74 -7.32 -14.82
CA PRO A 51 2.63 -8.37 -15.28
C PRO A 51 2.29 -9.74 -14.66
N LYS A 52 2.63 -10.82 -15.37
CA LYS A 52 2.27 -12.19 -14.96
C LYS A 52 2.83 -12.56 -13.59
N ASP A 53 4.04 -12.14 -13.28
CA ASP A 53 4.71 -12.45 -12.00
C ASP A 53 3.97 -11.83 -10.80
N ILE A 54 3.38 -10.65 -10.97
CA ILE A 54 2.51 -10.06 -9.95
C ILE A 54 1.26 -10.92 -9.76
N LEU A 55 0.56 -11.26 -10.84
CA LEU A 55 -0.68 -12.04 -10.76
C LEU A 55 -0.48 -13.46 -10.22
N SER A 56 0.67 -14.08 -10.50
CA SER A 56 1.01 -15.41 -10.00
C SER A 56 1.67 -15.42 -8.62
N GLY A 57 2.31 -14.34 -8.24
CA GLY A 57 3.05 -14.22 -6.97
C GLY A 57 2.21 -13.68 -5.83
N VAL A 58 1.23 -12.82 -6.11
CA VAL A 58 0.36 -12.25 -5.09
C VAL A 58 -0.69 -13.24 -4.63
N GLN A 59 -0.89 -13.27 -3.32
CA GLN A 59 -1.92 -14.09 -2.66
C GLN A 59 -2.91 -13.20 -1.92
N VAL A 60 -4.13 -13.69 -1.74
CA VAL A 60 -5.21 -12.96 -1.07
C VAL A 60 -5.71 -13.73 0.16
N VAL A 61 -6.12 -13.01 1.19
CA VAL A 61 -6.69 -13.59 2.40
C VAL A 61 -7.71 -12.67 3.03
N ARG A 62 -8.84 -13.23 3.45
CA ARG A 62 -9.83 -12.47 4.22
C ARG A 62 -9.34 -12.28 5.66
N GLY A 63 -9.36 -11.05 6.13
CA GLY A 63 -8.91 -10.69 7.47
C GLY A 63 -8.89 -9.19 7.69
N ARG A 64 -8.35 -8.77 8.83
CA ARG A 64 -8.07 -7.37 9.16
C ARG A 64 -6.66 -7.25 9.67
N ALA A 65 -5.97 -6.20 9.28
CA ALA A 65 -4.68 -5.86 9.84
C ALA A 65 -4.83 -5.52 11.33
N VAL A 66 -3.80 -5.82 12.11
CA VAL A 66 -3.75 -5.43 13.52
C VAL A 66 -3.22 -4.00 13.62
N GLU A 67 -3.77 -3.20 14.55
CA GLU A 67 -3.23 -1.85 14.79
C GLU A 67 -1.76 -1.95 15.25
N PRO A 68 -0.85 -1.13 14.65
CA PRO A 68 0.55 -1.16 15.03
C PRO A 68 0.78 -0.81 16.51
N ALA A 69 1.55 -1.63 17.22
CA ALA A 69 1.85 -1.40 18.63
C ALA A 69 2.62 -0.07 18.87
N PHE A 70 3.36 0.42 17.88
CA PHE A 70 4.13 1.67 17.97
C PHE A 70 3.29 2.95 17.83
N TYR A 71 1.96 2.86 17.67
CA TYR A 71 1.12 4.06 17.56
C TYR A 71 1.13 4.93 18.83
N SER A 72 1.34 4.36 20.00
CA SER A 72 1.57 5.13 21.22
C SER A 72 2.81 6.03 21.12
N GLN A 73 3.91 5.49 20.63
CA GLN A 73 5.14 6.22 20.40
C GLN A 73 4.99 7.31 19.33
N LEU A 74 4.21 7.06 18.27
CA LEU A 74 3.91 8.09 17.27
C LEU A 74 3.17 9.27 17.90
N ARG A 75 2.20 9.01 18.79
CA ARG A 75 1.47 10.08 19.50
C ARG A 75 2.39 10.90 20.41
N GLU A 76 3.34 10.26 21.10
CA GLU A 76 4.36 10.93 21.91
C GLU A 76 5.29 11.82 21.05
N MET A 77 5.54 11.42 19.79
CA MET A 77 6.29 12.21 18.80
C MET A 77 5.45 13.34 18.18
N GLY A 78 4.16 13.48 18.56
CA GLY A 78 3.26 14.50 18.05
C GLY A 78 2.46 14.10 16.80
N ILE A 79 2.57 12.85 16.35
CA ILE A 79 1.75 12.30 15.24
C ILE A 79 0.43 11.80 15.82
N ARG A 80 -0.64 12.59 15.68
CA ARG A 80 -1.90 12.33 16.39
C ARG A 80 -2.86 11.40 15.65
N ASN A 81 -2.84 11.38 14.32
CA ASN A 81 -3.81 10.66 13.49
C ASN A 81 -3.08 9.77 12.47
N PRO A 82 -2.36 8.72 12.92
CA PRO A 82 -1.76 7.76 12.00
C PRO A 82 -2.87 7.00 11.25
N PRO A 83 -2.61 6.46 10.03
CA PRO A 83 -3.59 5.68 9.29
C PRO A 83 -4.16 4.51 10.09
N ALA A 84 -5.47 4.34 10.10
CA ALA A 84 -6.15 3.26 10.83
C ALA A 84 -6.13 1.97 9.98
N PHE A 85 -5.03 1.25 9.97
CA PHE A 85 -4.85 0.03 9.16
C PHE A 85 -5.90 -1.06 9.46
N SER A 86 -6.38 -1.15 10.69
CA SER A 86 -7.43 -2.10 11.07
C SER A 86 -8.79 -1.82 10.43
N ASP A 87 -9.01 -0.60 9.95
CA ASP A 87 -10.30 -0.14 9.40
C ASP A 87 -10.32 -0.15 7.87
N MET A 88 -9.20 -0.45 7.22
CA MET A 88 -9.09 -0.50 5.77
C MET A 88 -9.87 -1.67 5.17
N ALA A 89 -10.54 -1.43 4.05
CA ALA A 89 -11.24 -2.46 3.27
C ALA A 89 -10.26 -3.52 2.73
N GLY A 90 -9.09 -3.08 2.28
CA GLY A 90 -7.95 -3.88 1.86
C GLY A 90 -6.65 -3.27 2.30
N ILE A 91 -5.61 -4.06 2.35
CA ILE A 91 -4.23 -3.63 2.60
C ILE A 91 -3.25 -4.68 2.07
N THR A 92 -2.20 -4.22 1.42
CA THR A 92 -1.16 -5.08 0.85
C THR A 92 0.09 -5.08 1.71
N PHE A 93 0.50 -6.27 2.12
CA PHE A 93 1.76 -6.53 2.80
C PHE A 93 2.70 -7.29 1.85
N GLN A 94 3.46 -6.56 1.03
CA GLN A 94 4.35 -7.06 -0.01
C GLN A 94 3.59 -7.84 -1.12
N ASP A 95 3.47 -9.15 -0.99
CA ASP A 95 2.81 -10.08 -1.91
C ASP A 95 1.54 -10.71 -1.32
N VAL A 96 1.07 -10.22 -0.18
CA VAL A 96 -0.16 -10.69 0.48
C VAL A 96 -1.16 -9.55 0.60
N VAL A 97 -2.29 -9.68 -0.07
CA VAL A 97 -3.45 -8.79 0.05
C VAL A 97 -4.37 -9.32 1.14
N VAL A 98 -4.58 -8.52 2.17
CA VAL A 98 -5.54 -8.78 3.24
C VAL A 98 -6.78 -7.92 2.98
N HIS A 99 -7.96 -8.53 2.90
CA HIS A 99 -9.20 -7.81 2.65
C HIS A 99 -10.24 -8.09 3.73
N ALA A 100 -10.80 -7.04 4.31
CA ALA A 100 -11.86 -7.12 5.31
C ALA A 100 -13.24 -7.26 4.66
N GLU A 101 -13.45 -6.47 3.61
CA GLU A 101 -14.67 -6.45 2.80
C GLU A 101 -14.60 -7.47 1.65
N PRO A 102 -15.72 -7.77 0.96
CA PRO A 102 -15.69 -8.61 -0.23
C PRO A 102 -14.67 -8.10 -1.25
N LEU A 103 -13.82 -9.00 -1.74
CA LEU A 103 -12.80 -8.64 -2.71
C LEU A 103 -13.45 -8.39 -4.08
N THR A 104 -13.53 -7.13 -4.47
CA THR A 104 -13.99 -6.70 -5.80
C THR A 104 -12.81 -6.54 -6.76
N ALA A 105 -13.08 -6.45 -8.06
CA ALA A 105 -12.04 -6.18 -9.06
C ALA A 105 -11.37 -4.81 -8.83
N ALA A 106 -12.11 -3.79 -8.39
CA ALA A 106 -11.58 -2.46 -8.07
C ALA A 106 -10.64 -2.51 -6.86
N LEU A 107 -11.09 -3.12 -5.75
CA LEU A 107 -10.25 -3.28 -4.56
C LEU A 107 -9.00 -4.10 -4.87
N LEU A 108 -9.14 -5.22 -5.58
CA LEU A 108 -7.98 -6.01 -6.00
C LEU A 108 -7.02 -5.21 -6.88
N PHE A 109 -7.54 -4.41 -7.83
CA PHE A 109 -6.72 -3.57 -8.68
C PHE A 109 -5.87 -2.60 -7.85
N HIS A 110 -6.50 -1.89 -6.90
CA HIS A 110 -5.82 -0.99 -5.97
C HIS A 110 -4.68 -1.69 -5.23
N GLU A 111 -4.98 -2.82 -4.61
CA GLU A 111 -4.01 -3.58 -3.81
C GLU A 111 -2.87 -4.14 -4.68
N LEU A 112 -3.14 -4.53 -5.92
CA LEU A 112 -2.10 -4.97 -6.85
C LEU A 112 -1.17 -3.83 -7.29
N VAL A 113 -1.64 -2.58 -7.33
CA VAL A 113 -0.74 -1.42 -7.54
C VAL A 113 0.30 -1.36 -6.43
N HIS A 114 -0.10 -1.54 -5.18
CA HIS A 114 0.85 -1.61 -4.06
C HIS A 114 1.82 -2.78 -4.18
N ALA A 115 1.38 -3.95 -4.65
CA ALA A 115 2.28 -5.07 -4.91
C ALA A 115 3.36 -4.73 -5.97
N VAL A 116 2.99 -3.99 -7.02
CA VAL A 116 3.96 -3.48 -8.01
C VAL A 116 4.90 -2.45 -7.38
N GLN A 117 4.39 -1.55 -6.55
CA GLN A 117 5.23 -0.59 -5.81
C GLN A 117 6.25 -1.33 -4.92
N TYR A 118 5.83 -2.35 -4.16
CA TYR A 118 6.76 -3.18 -3.38
C TYR A 118 7.80 -3.89 -4.23
N LYS A 119 7.42 -4.41 -5.39
CA LYS A 119 8.33 -5.07 -6.33
C LYS A 119 9.49 -4.16 -6.73
N HIS A 120 9.22 -2.89 -6.99
CA HIS A 120 10.21 -1.93 -7.49
C HIS A 120 10.92 -1.13 -6.39
N LEU A 121 10.29 -0.90 -5.25
CA LEU A 121 10.85 -0.13 -4.14
C LEU A 121 11.51 -1.02 -3.07
N GLY A 122 11.11 -2.28 -2.99
CA GLY A 122 11.42 -3.14 -1.85
C GLY A 122 10.67 -2.71 -0.57
N LEU A 123 10.72 -3.56 0.45
CA LEU A 123 10.02 -3.33 1.71
C LEU A 123 10.42 -2.00 2.37
N ARG A 124 11.73 -1.77 2.55
CA ARG A 124 12.23 -0.55 3.19
C ARG A 124 11.93 0.70 2.36
N GLY A 125 12.14 0.63 1.04
CA GLY A 125 11.87 1.76 0.14
C GLY A 125 10.39 2.14 0.09
N PHE A 126 9.49 1.16 0.14
CA PHE A 126 8.05 1.40 0.28
C PHE A 126 7.72 2.06 1.64
N ALA A 127 8.20 1.48 2.74
CA ALA A 127 7.95 2.00 4.09
C ALA A 127 8.47 3.44 4.25
N GLU A 128 9.64 3.75 3.73
CA GLU A 128 10.21 5.10 3.79
C GLU A 128 9.32 6.12 3.06
N ARG A 129 8.88 5.80 1.84
CA ARG A 129 8.02 6.69 1.04
C ARG A 129 6.64 6.85 1.67
N TYR A 130 6.11 5.77 2.23
CA TYR A 130 4.85 5.81 2.97
C TYR A 130 4.92 6.76 4.16
N VAL A 131 5.96 6.61 5.01
CA VAL A 131 6.19 7.46 6.19
C VAL A 131 6.41 8.92 5.78
N ARG A 132 7.30 9.17 4.82
CA ARG A 132 7.58 10.54 4.35
C ARG A 132 6.35 11.18 3.73
N GLY A 133 5.61 10.44 2.90
CA GLY A 133 4.39 10.91 2.27
C GLY A 133 3.32 11.31 3.30
N PHE A 134 3.11 10.47 4.32
CA PHE A 134 2.20 10.79 5.42
C PHE A 134 2.65 12.01 6.22
N LEU A 135 3.94 12.10 6.58
CA LEU A 135 4.48 13.23 7.34
C LEU A 135 4.44 14.55 6.56
N THR A 136 4.53 14.50 5.24
CA THR A 136 4.47 15.69 4.38
C THR A 136 3.04 16.10 4.07
N GLY A 137 2.19 15.14 3.72
CA GLY A 137 0.79 15.38 3.35
C GLY A 137 -0.16 15.57 4.52
N GLY A 138 0.13 14.94 5.65
CA GLY A 138 -0.67 15.06 6.89
C GLY A 138 -1.93 14.18 6.93
N SER A 139 -2.24 13.44 5.89
CA SER A 139 -3.32 12.46 5.86
C SER A 139 -2.98 11.25 4.98
N TYR A 140 -3.76 10.19 5.11
CA TYR A 140 -3.62 8.97 4.31
C TYR A 140 -3.77 9.24 2.81
N GLU A 141 -4.78 10.01 2.42
CA GLU A 141 -5.09 10.32 1.02
C GLU A 141 -4.01 11.18 0.34
N GLU A 142 -3.19 11.86 1.13
CA GLU A 142 -2.09 12.67 0.63
C GLU A 142 -0.79 11.89 0.40
N ILE A 143 -0.72 10.63 0.84
CA ILE A 143 0.45 9.75 0.60
C ILE A 143 0.60 9.52 -0.91
N PRO A 144 1.75 9.83 -1.53
CA PRO A 144 1.93 9.67 -2.99
C PRO A 144 1.71 8.23 -3.48
N LEU A 145 2.08 7.21 -2.70
CA LEU A 145 1.81 5.80 -3.02
C LEU A 145 0.31 5.53 -3.17
N GLU A 146 -0.50 6.09 -2.25
CA GLU A 146 -1.96 5.97 -2.29
C GLU A 146 -2.57 6.78 -3.44
N LYS A 147 -2.09 8.01 -3.66
CA LYS A 147 -2.53 8.83 -4.80
C LYS A 147 -2.34 8.12 -6.14
N GLN A 148 -1.21 7.45 -6.31
CA GLN A 148 -0.97 6.66 -7.52
C GLN A 148 -1.95 5.49 -7.60
N ALA A 149 -2.14 4.73 -6.52
CA ALA A 149 -3.03 3.57 -6.50
C ALA A 149 -4.47 3.96 -6.81
N TYR A 150 -5.01 4.98 -6.14
CA TYR A 150 -6.36 5.52 -6.42
C TYR A 150 -6.50 6.09 -7.83
N GLY A 151 -5.47 6.80 -8.32
CA GLY A 151 -5.51 7.35 -9.67
C GLY A 151 -5.59 6.26 -10.74
N LEU A 152 -4.82 5.18 -10.60
CA LEU A 152 -4.84 4.05 -11.52
C LEU A 152 -6.11 3.21 -11.37
N GLU A 153 -6.60 3.00 -10.14
CA GLU A 153 -7.90 2.36 -9.89
C GLU A 153 -9.04 3.13 -10.56
N ASN A 154 -9.07 4.46 -10.41
CA ASN A 154 -10.10 5.29 -11.04
C ASN A 154 -10.08 5.19 -12.57
N ASN A 155 -8.89 5.09 -13.19
CA ASN A 155 -8.77 4.86 -14.63
C ASN A 155 -9.34 3.49 -15.02
N PHE A 156 -9.01 2.44 -14.25
CA PHE A 156 -9.54 1.09 -14.47
C PHE A 156 -11.06 1.03 -14.34
N VAL A 157 -11.62 1.64 -13.30
CA VAL A 157 -13.08 1.65 -13.06
C VAL A 157 -13.80 2.50 -14.09
N GLY A 158 -13.21 3.62 -14.51
CA GLY A 158 -13.79 4.54 -15.49
C GLY A 158 -13.89 3.95 -16.90
N ASP A 159 -12.85 3.25 -17.34
CA ASP A 159 -12.84 2.55 -18.64
C ASP A 159 -11.96 1.29 -18.57
N PRO A 160 -12.52 0.14 -18.18
CA PRO A 160 -11.77 -1.11 -18.13
C PRO A 160 -11.24 -1.60 -19.50
N SER A 161 -11.70 -1.03 -20.61
CA SER A 161 -11.21 -1.37 -21.95
C SER A 161 -9.97 -0.59 -22.38
N ALA A 162 -9.72 0.56 -21.74
CA ALA A 162 -8.53 1.38 -21.96
C ALA A 162 -7.33 0.80 -21.20
N VAL A 163 -6.70 -0.21 -21.77
CA VAL A 163 -5.58 -0.94 -21.14
C VAL A 163 -4.34 -0.06 -21.04
N PHE A 164 -3.70 -0.09 -19.87
CA PHE A 164 -2.42 0.57 -19.59
C PHE A 164 -1.53 -0.33 -18.72
N SER A 165 -0.23 -0.08 -18.70
CA SER A 165 0.72 -0.80 -17.85
C SER A 165 0.86 -0.11 -16.49
N VAL A 166 0.40 -0.78 -15.43
CA VAL A 166 0.63 -0.33 -14.06
C VAL A 166 2.12 -0.33 -13.72
N GLU A 167 2.84 -1.35 -14.16
CA GLU A 167 4.29 -1.45 -13.89
C GLU A 167 5.08 -0.28 -14.51
N ASP A 168 4.78 0.09 -15.75
CA ASP A 168 5.47 1.22 -16.38
C ASP A 168 5.12 2.54 -15.69
N ASN A 169 3.87 2.71 -15.26
CA ASN A 169 3.46 3.89 -14.50
C ASN A 169 4.20 3.99 -13.16
N VAL A 170 4.35 2.88 -12.43
CA VAL A 170 5.11 2.85 -11.17
C VAL A 170 6.58 3.18 -11.42
N LYS A 171 7.21 2.58 -12.43
CA LYS A 171 8.59 2.89 -12.81
C LYS A 171 8.81 4.36 -13.16
N ASP A 172 7.85 4.96 -13.88
CA ASP A 172 7.90 6.38 -14.21
C ASP A 172 7.81 7.27 -12.98
N TRP A 173 6.95 6.94 -12.01
CA TRP A 173 6.88 7.69 -10.76
C TRP A 173 8.17 7.60 -9.96
N ILE A 174 8.81 6.41 -9.92
CA ILE A 174 10.12 6.24 -9.29
C ILE A 174 11.18 7.09 -10.01
N ARG A 175 11.25 7.00 -11.32
CA ARG A 175 12.23 7.77 -12.15
C ARG A 175 12.07 9.27 -12.01
N LEU A 176 10.84 9.75 -11.82
CA LEU A 176 10.51 11.17 -11.68
C LEU A 176 10.49 11.66 -10.22
N ASP A 177 10.85 10.79 -9.27
CA ASP A 177 10.87 11.07 -7.82
C ASP A 177 9.54 11.67 -7.32
N ARG A 178 8.43 11.03 -7.70
CA ARG A 178 7.06 11.48 -7.35
C ARG A 178 6.52 10.87 -6.05
N PHE A 179 7.25 9.94 -5.43
CA PHE A 179 6.87 9.32 -4.16
C PHE A 179 7.42 10.03 -2.94
#